data_8c9ac989411e1d2b32f202dd904e00e4
#
_entry.id   8c9ac989411e1d2b32f202dd904e00e4
#
_cell.length_a   1.000
_cell.length_b   1.000
_cell.length_c   1.000
_cell.angle_alpha   90.00
_cell.angle_beta   90.00
_cell.angle_gamma   90.00
#
_symmetry.space_group_name_H-M   'P 1'
#
loop_
_entity.id
_entity.type
_entity.pdbx_description
1 polymer ?
#
loop_
_entity_poly.entity_id
_entity_poly.type
_entity_poly.pdbx_seq_one_letter_code
_entity_poly.pdbx_strand_id
1 'polypeptide(L)'
;LDDLFCGFEGVDGATPSFGDVNHDGLPDILAGGHGESHEITTWLYLNRGDFCFKPYGGWYDTESPWTFNRITHGNNHLIDFDNDGYLDAWNMGWAHSDVCSRECATELYRNMSSDKGAVPNGAPTAPKNLKAVYDQATKMVTFSWDAASDDVTPQEALQYNLYLKKSGSDNIFMTVPADVQTGFIKTGEISGQISTTVYSMYIDDEEATYEWGVQAIDNGKRG
;
A
#
# COMPACT_ATOMS: atom_id res chain seq x y z
N LEU A 1 -25.94 18.40 3.96
CA LEU A 1 -24.70 17.72 4.29
C LEU A 1 -24.95 17.17 5.68
N ASP A 2 -25.51 15.99 5.72
CA ASP A 2 -25.70 15.23 6.95
C ASP A 2 -24.31 14.91 7.48
N ASP A 3 -24.13 15.04 8.81
CA ASP A 3 -22.92 14.80 9.54
C ASP A 3 -22.42 13.36 9.30
N LEU A 4 -21.70 13.15 8.20
CA LEU A 4 -20.86 11.97 7.99
C LEU A 4 -19.63 12.11 8.89
N PHE A 5 -19.86 12.27 10.19
CA PHE A 5 -18.84 12.21 11.21
C PHE A 5 -18.56 10.74 11.49
N CYS A 6 -17.93 10.09 10.52
CA CYS A 6 -17.50 8.71 10.69
C CYS A 6 -16.11 8.69 11.33
N GLY A 7 -16.09 9.02 12.62
CA GLY A 7 -15.21 8.46 13.63
C GLY A 7 -13.69 8.59 13.50
N PHE A 8 -13.13 9.58 12.79
CA PHE A 8 -11.71 9.87 12.93
C PHE A 8 -11.44 10.74 14.15
N GLU A 9 -10.62 10.27 15.07
CA GLU A 9 -9.93 11.18 15.97
C GLU A 9 -8.81 11.88 15.20
N GLY A 10 -8.76 13.21 15.27
CA GLY A 10 -7.62 13.96 14.78
C GLY A 10 -6.37 13.57 15.57
N VAL A 11 -5.30 13.24 14.89
CA VAL A 11 -4.00 12.91 15.50
C VAL A 11 -2.92 13.84 14.97
N ASP A 12 -2.07 14.33 15.86
CA ASP A 12 -0.91 15.16 15.55
C ASP A 12 0.38 14.33 15.63
N GLY A 13 1.32 14.61 14.73
CA GLY A 13 2.59 13.88 14.67
C GLY A 13 2.46 12.45 14.14
N ALA A 14 1.43 12.19 13.34
CA ALA A 14 1.15 10.89 12.74
C ALA A 14 1.64 10.81 11.29
N THR A 15 2.02 9.61 10.91
CA THR A 15 2.20 9.23 9.50
C THR A 15 1.20 8.11 9.20
N PRO A 16 0.09 8.38 8.49
CA PRO A 16 -0.87 7.35 8.17
C PRO A 16 -0.34 6.41 7.09
N SER A 17 -0.72 5.14 7.17
CA SER A 17 -0.53 4.15 6.12
C SER A 17 -1.87 3.61 5.66
N PHE A 18 -2.00 3.34 4.36
CA PHE A 18 -3.22 2.88 3.73
C PHE A 18 -3.03 1.47 3.15
N GLY A 19 -4.05 0.63 3.27
CA GLY A 19 -4.08 -0.69 2.65
C GLY A 19 -5.29 -1.48 3.12
N ASP A 20 -5.75 -2.43 2.32
CA ASP A 20 -6.87 -3.30 2.62
C ASP A 20 -6.41 -4.44 3.54
N VAL A 21 -6.65 -4.32 4.85
CA VAL A 21 -6.19 -5.30 5.85
C VAL A 21 -7.15 -6.45 6.06
N ASN A 22 -8.40 -6.30 5.64
CA ASN A 22 -9.48 -7.27 5.85
C ASN A 22 -9.99 -7.92 4.56
N HIS A 23 -9.44 -7.53 3.41
CA HIS A 23 -9.76 -8.01 2.06
C HIS A 23 -11.22 -7.76 1.66
N ASP A 24 -11.74 -6.57 1.97
CA ASP A 24 -13.06 -6.14 1.53
C ASP A 24 -13.04 -5.23 0.29
N GLY A 25 -11.85 -4.97 -0.27
CA GLY A 25 -11.62 -4.15 -1.45
C GLY A 25 -11.49 -2.66 -1.15
N LEU A 26 -11.62 -2.26 0.09
CA LEU A 26 -11.56 -0.87 0.52
C LEU A 26 -10.26 -0.61 1.29
N PRO A 27 -9.53 0.48 1.01
CA PRO A 27 -8.33 0.79 1.77
C PRO A 27 -8.67 1.24 3.19
N ASP A 28 -8.07 0.58 4.18
CA ASP A 28 -8.10 0.90 5.60
C ASP A 28 -6.98 1.87 5.96
N ILE A 29 -7.00 2.42 7.17
CA ILE A 29 -6.02 3.40 7.63
C ILE A 29 -5.43 2.96 8.96
N LEU A 30 -4.10 2.85 9.01
CA LEU A 30 -3.34 2.75 10.25
C LEU A 30 -2.76 4.13 10.57
N ALA A 31 -3.10 4.71 11.72
CA ALA A 31 -2.61 6.02 12.13
C ALA A 31 -2.33 6.05 13.63
N GLY A 32 -1.24 6.72 14.04
CA GLY A 32 -0.88 6.91 15.43
C GLY A 32 -0.31 8.30 15.65
N GLY A 33 -0.58 8.88 16.82
CA GLY A 33 -0.14 10.23 17.15
C GLY A 33 -0.76 10.73 18.44
N HIS A 34 -0.73 12.07 18.66
CA HIS A 34 -1.42 12.72 19.76
C HIS A 34 -2.87 13.04 19.37
N GLY A 35 -3.82 12.52 20.13
CA GLY A 35 -5.23 12.88 20.02
C GLY A 35 -5.56 14.25 20.64
N GLU A 36 -6.83 14.66 20.54
CA GLU A 36 -7.30 15.97 21.04
C GLU A 36 -7.05 16.21 22.53
N SER A 37 -7.09 15.16 23.35
CA SER A 37 -6.81 15.21 24.79
C SER A 37 -5.33 15.10 25.16
N HIS A 38 -4.41 15.21 24.19
CA HIS A 38 -2.98 14.95 24.32
C HIS A 38 -2.63 13.51 24.69
N GLU A 39 -3.57 12.61 24.56
CA GLU A 39 -3.31 11.18 24.68
C GLU A 39 -2.63 10.67 23.41
N ILE A 40 -1.65 9.79 23.57
CA ILE A 40 -1.02 9.12 22.44
C ILE A 40 -1.89 7.93 22.08
N THR A 41 -2.24 7.81 20.82
CA THR A 41 -3.10 6.73 20.30
C THR A 41 -2.50 6.13 19.03
N THR A 42 -2.78 4.86 18.80
CA THR A 42 -2.56 4.20 17.51
C THR A 42 -3.83 3.44 17.17
N TRP A 43 -4.43 3.78 16.03
CA TRP A 43 -5.69 3.23 15.58
C TRP A 43 -5.55 2.57 14.22
N LEU A 44 -6.19 1.44 14.07
CA LEU A 44 -6.56 0.89 12.78
C LEU A 44 -8.03 1.28 12.52
N TYR A 45 -8.28 1.97 11.41
CA TYR A 45 -9.62 2.37 10.98
C TYR A 45 -10.03 1.52 9.79
N LEU A 46 -11.04 0.67 9.96
CA LEU A 46 -11.61 -0.10 8.86
C LEU A 46 -12.59 0.76 8.04
N ASN A 47 -12.35 0.81 6.74
CA ASN A 47 -13.23 1.46 5.78
C ASN A 47 -14.54 0.68 5.65
N ARG A 48 -15.67 1.39 5.72
CA ARG A 48 -17.01 0.80 5.60
C ARG A 48 -17.70 1.18 4.29
N GLY A 49 -16.99 1.87 3.41
CA GLY A 49 -17.59 2.57 2.28
C GLY A 49 -18.28 3.87 2.69
N ASP A 50 -18.80 4.59 1.69
CA ASP A 50 -19.52 5.87 1.89
C ASP A 50 -18.78 6.90 2.75
N PHE A 51 -17.44 6.92 2.67
CA PHE A 51 -16.54 7.77 3.50
C PHE A 51 -16.64 7.50 5.00
N CYS A 52 -17.12 6.34 5.40
CA CYS A 52 -17.24 5.90 6.79
C CYS A 52 -16.10 4.97 7.20
N PHE A 53 -15.48 5.27 8.34
CA PHE A 53 -14.45 4.43 8.95
C PHE A 53 -14.85 4.05 10.37
N LYS A 54 -14.60 2.80 10.72
CA LYS A 54 -14.81 2.30 12.07
C LYS A 54 -13.46 2.07 12.73
N PRO A 55 -13.17 2.68 13.90
CA PRO A 55 -11.97 2.33 14.64
C PRO A 55 -12.01 0.85 15.02
N TYR A 56 -10.92 0.16 14.77
CA TYR A 56 -10.74 -1.25 15.06
C TYR A 56 -9.41 -1.46 15.76
N GLY A 57 -9.47 -1.60 17.07
CA GLY A 57 -8.28 -1.72 17.89
C GLY A 57 -7.72 -0.37 18.30
N GLY A 58 -7.65 -0.21 19.57
CA GLY A 58 -7.07 0.90 20.30
C GLY A 58 -7.15 0.56 21.79
N TRP A 59 -6.57 1.38 22.64
CA TRP A 59 -6.50 1.13 24.08
C TRP A 59 -7.88 0.95 24.75
N TYR A 60 -8.92 1.52 24.16
CA TYR A 60 -10.29 1.49 24.72
C TYR A 60 -11.22 0.47 24.05
N ASP A 61 -10.81 -0.19 22.99
CA ASP A 61 -11.65 -1.19 22.33
C ASP A 61 -11.43 -2.57 22.97
N THR A 62 -12.27 -2.86 23.97
CA THR A 62 -12.22 -4.17 24.66
C THR A 62 -12.75 -5.32 23.80
N GLU A 63 -13.35 -5.04 22.66
CA GLU A 63 -13.87 -6.03 21.73
C GLU A 63 -12.88 -6.35 20.59
N SER A 64 -11.87 -5.50 20.41
CA SER A 64 -10.84 -5.72 19.41
C SER A 64 -9.74 -6.66 19.91
N PRO A 65 -9.34 -7.65 19.11
CA PRO A 65 -8.18 -8.47 19.43
C PRO A 65 -6.84 -7.73 19.22
N TRP A 66 -6.87 -6.50 18.71
CA TRP A 66 -5.69 -5.70 18.36
C TRP A 66 -5.50 -4.57 19.38
N THR A 67 -4.46 -4.68 20.17
CA THR A 67 -3.99 -3.59 21.01
C THR A 67 -2.64 -3.12 20.49
N PHE A 68 -2.64 -2.01 19.77
CA PHE A 68 -1.40 -1.36 19.37
C PHE A 68 -0.83 -0.57 20.54
N ASN A 69 0.49 -0.60 20.71
CA ASN A 69 1.12 0.35 21.61
C ASN A 69 0.95 1.78 21.10
N ARG A 70 0.84 2.70 22.04
CA ARG A 70 0.69 4.11 21.76
C ARG A 70 2.01 4.68 21.23
N ILE A 71 2.05 5.02 19.95
CA ILE A 71 3.24 5.55 19.29
C ILE A 71 2.95 6.94 18.72
N THR A 72 3.86 7.85 18.94
CA THR A 72 3.83 9.22 18.43
C THR A 72 5.17 9.62 17.83
N HIS A 73 5.19 10.69 17.02
CA HIS A 73 6.39 11.20 16.35
C HIS A 73 7.15 10.10 15.60
N GLY A 74 6.42 9.25 14.92
CA GLY A 74 6.97 8.08 14.23
C GLY A 74 6.22 7.76 12.94
N ASN A 75 6.48 6.58 12.44
CA ASN A 75 5.90 6.08 11.21
C ASN A 75 5.06 4.83 11.49
N ASN A 76 3.96 4.73 10.76
CA ASN A 76 3.11 3.55 10.72
C ASN A 76 3.10 3.02 9.29
N HIS A 77 3.26 1.72 9.12
CA HIS A 77 3.27 1.07 7.81
C HIS A 77 2.38 -0.15 7.82
N LEU A 78 1.61 -0.32 6.75
CA LEU A 78 0.94 -1.57 6.43
C LEU A 78 1.77 -2.30 5.36
N ILE A 79 2.24 -3.49 5.68
CA ILE A 79 3.14 -4.29 4.85
C ILE A 79 2.89 -5.77 5.09
N ASP A 80 2.85 -6.59 4.05
CA ASP A 80 2.87 -8.05 4.17
C ASP A 80 4.33 -8.51 4.35
N PHE A 81 4.80 -8.61 5.62
CA PHE A 81 6.21 -8.88 5.89
C PHE A 81 6.56 -10.37 5.85
N ASP A 82 5.59 -11.26 6.08
CA ASP A 82 5.80 -12.71 6.05
C ASP A 82 5.30 -13.36 4.75
N ASN A 83 4.76 -12.53 3.84
CA ASN A 83 4.26 -12.92 2.53
C ASN A 83 3.13 -13.96 2.60
N ASP A 84 2.29 -13.85 3.62
CA ASP A 84 1.12 -14.72 3.80
C ASP A 84 -0.14 -14.19 3.08
N GLY A 85 -0.05 -13.02 2.46
CA GLY A 85 -1.10 -12.38 1.68
C GLY A 85 -1.97 -11.41 2.47
N TYR A 86 -1.65 -11.16 3.73
CA TYR A 86 -2.34 -10.20 4.57
C TYR A 86 -1.40 -9.07 4.98
N LEU A 87 -1.92 -7.85 4.98
CA LEU A 87 -1.14 -6.72 5.45
C LEU A 87 -1.00 -6.77 6.97
N ASP A 88 0.23 -6.69 7.42
CA ASP A 88 0.65 -6.58 8.81
C ASP A 88 0.86 -5.10 9.18
N ALA A 89 1.02 -4.81 10.46
CA ALA A 89 1.29 -3.46 10.91
C ALA A 89 2.70 -3.34 11.48
N TRP A 90 3.46 -2.36 11.00
CA TRP A 90 4.76 -2.00 11.53
C TRP A 90 4.73 -0.57 12.04
N ASN A 91 4.90 -0.41 13.34
CA ASN A 91 4.88 0.87 14.02
C ASN A 91 6.25 1.17 14.61
N MET A 92 6.73 2.39 14.43
CA MET A 92 7.96 2.87 15.05
C MET A 92 7.79 4.31 15.50
N GLY A 93 8.40 4.67 16.63
CA GLY A 93 8.37 6.03 17.15
C GLY A 93 8.60 6.08 18.66
N TRP A 94 8.09 7.12 19.27
CA TRP A 94 8.11 7.25 20.71
C TRP A 94 6.88 6.57 21.30
N ALA A 95 7.11 5.53 22.11
CA ALA A 95 6.07 4.87 22.86
C ALA A 95 5.88 5.58 24.21
N HIS A 96 4.63 5.65 24.66
CA HIS A 96 4.30 6.07 26.01
C HIS A 96 3.72 4.86 26.74
N SER A 97 4.48 4.33 27.70
CA SER A 97 3.96 3.36 28.63
C SER A 97 3.68 4.04 29.98
N ASP A 98 2.72 3.52 30.72
CA ASP A 98 2.42 4.02 32.07
C ASP A 98 3.58 3.84 33.06
N VAL A 99 4.60 3.08 32.66
CA VAL A 99 5.77 2.71 33.47
C VAL A 99 7.05 3.44 33.05
N CYS A 100 7.17 3.82 31.79
CA CYS A 100 8.38 4.47 31.23
C CYS A 100 8.00 5.71 30.43
N SER A 101 8.42 6.87 30.91
CA SER A 101 8.28 8.12 30.20
C SER A 101 9.30 8.21 29.07
N ARG A 102 8.86 7.99 27.82
CA ARG A 102 9.59 8.20 26.56
C ARG A 102 10.65 7.14 26.26
N GLU A 103 10.22 5.99 25.77
CA GLU A 103 11.10 5.03 25.11
C GLU A 103 10.80 4.99 23.61
N CYS A 104 11.85 4.85 22.78
CA CYS A 104 11.66 4.56 21.38
C CYS A 104 11.20 3.10 21.25
N ALA A 105 10.14 2.86 20.51
CA ALA A 105 9.65 1.53 20.20
C ALA A 105 9.66 1.30 18.70
N THR A 106 9.90 0.07 18.33
CA THR A 106 9.68 -0.47 16.98
C THR A 106 8.93 -1.78 17.15
N GLU A 107 7.75 -1.87 16.62
CA GLU A 107 6.85 -3.00 16.83
C GLU A 107 6.30 -3.50 15.51
N LEU A 108 6.23 -4.81 15.42
CA LEU A 108 5.69 -5.51 14.27
C LEU A 108 4.53 -6.38 14.76
N TYR A 109 3.36 -6.16 14.18
CA TYR A 109 2.13 -6.88 14.49
C TYR A 109 1.72 -7.71 13.29
N ARG A 110 1.68 -9.03 13.47
CA ARG A 110 1.24 -9.94 12.43
C ARG A 110 -0.28 -9.98 12.34
N ASN A 111 -0.80 -9.90 11.13
CA ASN A 111 -2.21 -10.18 10.86
C ASN A 111 -2.46 -11.69 10.91
N MET A 112 -3.24 -12.13 11.88
CA MET A 112 -3.51 -13.56 12.13
C MET A 112 -4.72 -14.10 11.34
N SER A 113 -5.17 -13.40 10.32
CA SER A 113 -6.33 -13.82 9.51
C SER A 113 -6.08 -15.13 8.77
N SER A 114 -4.86 -15.34 8.28
CA SER A 114 -4.44 -16.61 7.66
C SER A 114 -4.56 -17.80 8.62
N ASP A 115 -4.17 -17.62 9.87
CA ASP A 115 -4.22 -18.67 10.91
C ASP A 115 -5.66 -19.05 11.28
N LYS A 116 -6.62 -18.17 11.00
CA LYS A 116 -8.05 -18.37 11.21
C LYS A 116 -8.76 -18.95 9.99
N GLY A 117 -8.01 -19.30 8.95
CA GLY A 117 -8.53 -19.90 7.72
C GLY A 117 -9.23 -18.90 6.78
N ALA A 118 -8.96 -17.62 6.92
CA ALA A 118 -9.36 -16.65 5.91
C ALA A 118 -8.61 -16.92 4.60
N VAL A 119 -9.24 -16.60 3.47
CA VAL A 119 -8.63 -16.78 2.15
C VAL A 119 -7.77 -15.56 1.86
N PRO A 120 -6.47 -15.73 1.56
CA PRO A 120 -5.63 -14.61 1.15
C PRO A 120 -6.20 -13.91 -0.09
N ASN A 121 -6.01 -12.59 -0.18
CA ASN A 121 -6.30 -11.86 -1.40
C ASN A 121 -5.50 -12.44 -2.58
N GLY A 122 -6.13 -12.64 -3.73
CA GLY A 122 -5.45 -13.02 -4.97
C GLY A 122 -4.74 -11.83 -5.58
N ALA A 123 -3.67 -12.07 -6.35
CA ALA A 123 -3.08 -11.00 -7.15
C ALA A 123 -4.00 -10.66 -8.33
N PRO A 124 -4.05 -9.38 -8.78
CA PRO A 124 -4.79 -8.97 -9.97
C PRO A 124 -4.37 -9.76 -11.23
N THR A 125 -5.26 -9.80 -12.20
CA THR A 125 -4.92 -10.36 -13.52
C THR A 125 -3.81 -9.52 -14.18
N ALA A 126 -2.96 -10.16 -14.97
CA ALA A 126 -1.97 -9.44 -15.77
C ALA A 126 -2.66 -8.49 -16.78
N PRO A 127 -2.17 -7.23 -16.92
CA PRO A 127 -2.63 -6.33 -17.97
C PRO A 127 -2.47 -6.94 -19.37
N LYS A 128 -3.38 -6.59 -20.29
CA LYS A 128 -3.42 -7.13 -21.66
C LYS A 128 -3.23 -6.04 -22.72
N ASN A 129 -3.05 -6.47 -23.95
CA ASN A 129 -2.93 -5.58 -25.11
C ASN A 129 -1.88 -4.48 -24.95
N LEU A 130 -0.72 -4.87 -24.42
CA LEU A 130 0.41 -3.98 -24.20
C LEU A 130 0.89 -3.38 -25.52
N LYS A 131 1.03 -2.05 -25.57
CA LYS A 131 1.50 -1.28 -26.72
C LYS A 131 2.54 -0.26 -26.28
N ALA A 132 3.58 -0.10 -27.10
CA ALA A 132 4.56 0.96 -26.95
C ALA A 132 4.63 1.76 -28.27
N VAL A 133 4.55 3.06 -28.20
CA VAL A 133 4.66 3.97 -29.35
C VAL A 133 5.79 4.96 -29.06
N TYR A 134 6.79 4.99 -29.93
CA TYR A 134 7.92 5.92 -29.85
C TYR A 134 7.70 7.10 -30.80
N ASP A 135 7.84 8.31 -30.26
CA ASP A 135 7.83 9.55 -31.04
C ASP A 135 9.28 10.05 -31.19
N GLN A 136 9.79 9.94 -32.41
CA GLN A 136 11.16 10.33 -32.75
C GLN A 136 11.42 11.82 -32.57
N ALA A 137 10.39 12.68 -32.75
CA ALA A 137 10.57 14.13 -32.63
C ALA A 137 10.76 14.58 -31.17
N THR A 138 10.08 13.93 -30.25
CA THR A 138 10.13 14.23 -28.80
C THR A 138 11.00 13.27 -28.01
N LYS A 139 11.43 12.17 -28.61
CA LYS A 139 12.11 11.05 -27.95
C LYS A 139 11.32 10.43 -26.77
N MET A 140 10.03 10.56 -26.83
CA MET A 140 9.12 9.99 -25.84
C MET A 140 8.61 8.65 -26.30
N VAL A 141 8.62 7.66 -25.41
CA VAL A 141 7.86 6.43 -25.58
C VAL A 141 6.61 6.49 -24.73
N THR A 142 5.47 6.17 -25.31
CA THR A 142 4.20 6.02 -24.62
C THR A 142 3.82 4.56 -24.57
N PHE A 143 3.74 4.03 -23.37
CA PHE A 143 3.25 2.69 -23.05
C PHE A 143 1.77 2.76 -22.74
N SER A 144 1.01 1.79 -23.18
CA SER A 144 -0.41 1.67 -22.88
C SER A 144 -0.82 0.19 -22.79
N TRP A 145 -1.85 -0.07 -22.01
CA TRP A 145 -2.39 -1.42 -21.77
C TRP A 145 -3.89 -1.36 -21.45
N ASP A 146 -4.56 -2.49 -21.54
CA ASP A 146 -5.93 -2.63 -21.03
C ASP A 146 -5.89 -2.78 -19.51
N ALA A 147 -6.88 -2.21 -18.83
CA ALA A 147 -7.01 -2.33 -17.39
C ALA A 147 -7.10 -3.79 -16.96
N ALA A 148 -6.38 -4.12 -15.90
CA ALA A 148 -6.47 -5.42 -15.23
C ALA A 148 -7.80 -5.56 -14.48
N SER A 149 -8.07 -6.74 -13.96
CA SER A 149 -9.18 -7.01 -13.05
C SER A 149 -8.70 -7.75 -11.82
N ASP A 150 -9.40 -7.55 -10.73
CA ASP A 150 -9.20 -8.20 -9.46
C ASP A 150 -10.54 -8.73 -8.92
N ASP A 151 -10.51 -9.67 -7.99
CA ASP A 151 -11.71 -10.26 -7.40
C ASP A 151 -12.24 -9.45 -6.21
N VAL A 152 -11.39 -8.62 -5.60
CA VAL A 152 -11.68 -7.82 -4.40
C VAL A 152 -11.54 -6.33 -4.69
N THR A 153 -10.41 -5.90 -5.24
CA THR A 153 -10.12 -4.49 -5.50
C THR A 153 -10.88 -3.99 -6.74
N PRO A 154 -11.67 -2.90 -6.64
CA PRO A 154 -12.30 -2.28 -7.81
C PRO A 154 -11.29 -1.93 -8.89
N GLN A 155 -11.66 -2.13 -10.16
CA GLN A 155 -10.75 -1.92 -11.30
C GLN A 155 -10.14 -0.52 -11.34
N GLU A 156 -10.89 0.50 -10.98
CA GLU A 156 -10.46 1.90 -10.92
C GLU A 156 -9.49 2.20 -9.78
N ALA A 157 -9.40 1.31 -8.78
CA ALA A 157 -8.48 1.42 -7.66
C ALA A 157 -7.17 0.66 -7.89
N LEU A 158 -7.10 -0.15 -8.97
CA LEU A 158 -5.87 -0.85 -9.32
C LEU A 158 -4.78 0.13 -9.72
N GLN A 159 -3.58 -0.16 -9.28
CA GLN A 159 -2.37 0.57 -9.64
C GLN A 159 -1.46 -0.31 -10.49
N TYR A 160 -0.46 0.32 -11.14
CA TYR A 160 0.41 -0.41 -12.06
C TYR A 160 1.87 -0.12 -11.77
N ASN A 161 2.68 -1.15 -11.96
CA ASN A 161 4.14 -1.10 -11.94
C ASN A 161 4.66 -1.42 -13.34
N LEU A 162 5.48 -0.53 -13.88
CA LEU A 162 6.10 -0.71 -15.19
C LEU A 162 7.59 -0.99 -15.01
N TYR A 163 8.09 -2.01 -15.69
CA TYR A 163 9.52 -2.19 -15.87
C TYR A 163 9.93 -1.96 -17.31
N LEU A 164 11.14 -1.45 -17.50
CA LEU A 164 11.81 -1.27 -18.77
C LEU A 164 13.27 -1.70 -18.64
N LYS A 165 13.72 -2.59 -19.53
CA LYS A 165 15.08 -3.09 -19.58
C LYS A 165 15.64 -2.90 -20.98
N LYS A 166 16.81 -2.28 -21.09
CA LYS A 166 17.56 -2.24 -22.34
C LYS A 166 18.23 -3.60 -22.58
N SER A 167 18.10 -4.15 -23.80
CA SER A 167 18.73 -5.42 -24.17
C SER A 167 20.25 -5.35 -24.02
N GLY A 168 20.82 -6.37 -23.40
CA GLY A 168 22.26 -6.43 -23.11
C GLY A 168 22.70 -5.60 -21.90
N SER A 169 21.79 -4.99 -21.15
CA SER A 169 22.07 -4.29 -19.89
C SER A 169 21.48 -5.05 -18.71
N ASP A 170 22.18 -5.00 -17.58
CA ASP A 170 21.64 -5.50 -16.30
C ASP A 170 20.79 -4.45 -15.58
N ASN A 171 20.80 -3.20 -16.05
CA ASN A 171 20.02 -2.13 -15.47
C ASN A 171 18.55 -2.24 -15.89
N ILE A 172 17.69 -2.30 -14.91
CA ILE A 172 16.23 -2.33 -15.07
C ILE A 172 15.68 -1.05 -14.44
N PHE A 173 14.92 -0.30 -15.23
CA PHE A 173 14.06 0.76 -14.69
C PHE A 173 12.75 0.12 -14.21
N MET A 174 12.29 0.50 -13.03
CA MET A 174 10.99 0.12 -12.48
C MET A 174 10.36 1.32 -11.79
N THR A 175 9.06 1.48 -11.91
CA THR A 175 8.33 2.51 -11.14
C THR A 175 8.23 2.13 -9.67
N VAL A 176 8.19 0.83 -9.36
CA VAL A 176 8.31 0.26 -8.01
C VAL A 176 9.27 -0.92 -8.06
N PRO A 177 10.29 -0.98 -7.18
CA PRO A 177 11.18 -2.13 -7.13
C PRO A 177 10.45 -3.44 -6.85
N ALA A 178 10.51 -4.34 -7.81
CA ALA A 178 9.89 -5.66 -7.71
C ALA A 178 10.83 -6.75 -8.25
N ASP A 179 10.50 -8.00 -8.00
CA ASP A 179 11.14 -9.13 -8.66
C ASP A 179 10.45 -9.39 -9.99
N VAL A 180 11.19 -9.32 -11.10
CA VAL A 180 10.63 -9.43 -12.46
C VAL A 180 10.02 -10.81 -12.74
N GLN A 181 10.48 -11.86 -12.05
CA GLN A 181 10.03 -13.22 -12.29
C GLN A 181 8.80 -13.59 -11.47
N THR A 182 8.75 -13.09 -10.24
CA THR A 182 7.69 -13.46 -9.28
C THR A 182 6.65 -12.39 -9.08
N GLY A 183 6.93 -11.14 -9.49
CA GLY A 183 6.08 -9.98 -9.20
C GLY A 183 6.20 -9.46 -7.76
N PHE A 184 7.00 -10.12 -6.91
CA PHE A 184 7.13 -9.73 -5.51
C PHE A 184 7.68 -8.31 -5.36
N ILE A 185 6.89 -7.44 -4.70
CA ILE A 185 7.25 -6.05 -4.44
C ILE A 185 8.25 -5.99 -3.29
N LYS A 186 9.42 -5.39 -3.53
CA LYS A 186 10.56 -5.35 -2.60
C LYS A 186 10.52 -4.17 -1.64
N THR A 187 9.51 -3.31 -1.74
CA THR A 187 9.38 -2.11 -0.91
C THR A 187 8.11 -2.18 -0.07
N GLY A 188 8.23 -1.88 1.21
CA GLY A 188 7.08 -1.84 2.12
C GLY A 188 6.10 -0.69 1.85
N GLU A 189 6.60 0.41 1.30
CA GLU A 189 5.77 1.51 0.80
C GLU A 189 5.77 1.50 -0.72
N ILE A 190 4.58 1.52 -1.29
CA ILE A 190 4.39 1.60 -2.72
C ILE A 190 4.09 3.06 -3.04
N SER A 191 5.14 3.86 -3.26
CA SER A 191 5.04 5.22 -3.77
C SER A 191 5.45 5.27 -5.23
N GLY A 192 4.83 6.14 -6.03
CA GLY A 192 5.16 6.33 -7.44
C GLY A 192 4.53 5.32 -8.40
N GLN A 193 3.48 4.64 -7.97
CA GLN A 193 2.68 3.76 -8.81
C GLN A 193 1.93 4.55 -9.88
N ILE A 194 1.71 3.87 -11.00
CA ILE A 194 0.93 4.40 -12.10
C ILE A 194 -0.55 4.13 -11.80
N SER A 195 -1.38 5.16 -11.71
CA SER A 195 -2.83 5.05 -11.46
C SER A 195 -3.67 5.06 -12.76
N THR A 196 -3.01 5.02 -13.92
CA THR A 196 -3.64 5.05 -15.23
C THR A 196 -3.14 3.89 -16.08
N THR A 197 -3.79 3.59 -17.18
CA THR A 197 -3.37 2.56 -18.15
C THR A 197 -2.44 3.10 -19.23
N VAL A 198 -1.83 4.25 -18.99
CA VAL A 198 -0.89 4.91 -19.90
C VAL A 198 0.26 5.50 -19.09
N TYR A 199 1.47 5.33 -19.57
CA TYR A 199 2.67 5.93 -19.00
C TYR A 199 3.62 6.39 -20.11
N SER A 200 4.20 7.58 -19.98
CA SER A 200 5.15 8.08 -20.97
C SER A 200 6.47 8.46 -20.30
N MET A 201 7.57 8.12 -20.97
CA MET A 201 8.91 8.49 -20.51
C MET A 201 9.84 8.82 -21.66
N TYR A 202 10.89 9.54 -21.37
CA TYR A 202 11.95 9.88 -22.32
C TYR A 202 12.92 8.71 -22.48
N ILE A 203 13.30 8.37 -23.72
CA ILE A 203 14.31 7.38 -24.06
C ILE A 203 15.37 8.05 -24.96
N ASP A 204 16.63 8.06 -24.50
CA ASP A 204 17.72 8.74 -25.20
C ASP A 204 18.37 7.89 -26.29
N ASP A 205 18.31 6.57 -26.18
CA ASP A 205 18.94 5.63 -27.13
C ASP A 205 17.88 5.02 -28.05
N GLU A 206 17.70 5.63 -29.23
CA GLU A 206 16.71 5.26 -30.24
C GLU A 206 17.05 3.96 -30.97
N GLU A 207 18.35 3.57 -31.01
CA GLU A 207 18.79 2.37 -31.72
C GLU A 207 18.77 1.11 -30.84
N ALA A 208 18.51 1.27 -29.56
CA ALA A 208 18.46 0.16 -28.62
C ALA A 208 17.14 -0.62 -28.72
N THR A 209 17.24 -1.91 -28.48
CA THR A 209 16.07 -2.75 -28.23
C THR A 209 15.75 -2.76 -26.74
N TYR A 210 14.46 -2.65 -26.42
CA TYR A 210 13.97 -2.67 -25.05
C TYR A 210 12.97 -3.79 -24.82
N GLU A 211 13.04 -4.38 -23.64
CA GLU A 211 12.04 -5.28 -23.10
C GLU A 211 11.27 -4.53 -22.02
N TRP A 212 9.96 -4.68 -21.97
CA TRP A 212 9.14 -4.03 -20.99
C TRP A 212 7.91 -4.85 -20.61
N GLY A 213 7.33 -4.53 -19.48
CA GLY A 213 6.11 -5.16 -19.01
C GLY A 213 5.45 -4.33 -17.93
N VAL A 214 4.24 -4.73 -17.60
CA VAL A 214 3.39 -4.06 -16.61
C VAL A 214 2.76 -5.10 -15.70
N GLN A 215 2.82 -4.83 -14.40
CA GLN A 215 2.17 -5.56 -13.33
C GLN A 215 1.03 -4.71 -12.80
N ALA A 216 -0.14 -5.28 -12.55
CA ALA A 216 -1.18 -4.63 -11.77
C ALA A 216 -0.97 -4.91 -10.28
N ILE A 217 -1.37 -3.97 -9.43
CA ILE A 217 -1.23 -4.04 -7.97
C ILE A 217 -2.57 -3.63 -7.34
N ASP A 218 -3.04 -4.41 -6.40
CA ASP A 218 -4.29 -4.20 -5.67
C ASP A 218 -4.12 -3.37 -4.38
N ASN A 219 -5.21 -3.15 -3.66
CA ASN A 219 -5.22 -2.44 -2.38
C ASN A 219 -4.56 -3.24 -1.25
N GLY A 220 -4.46 -4.56 -1.38
CA GLY A 220 -3.69 -5.44 -0.51
C GLY A 220 -2.20 -5.48 -0.84
N LYS A 221 -1.75 -4.62 -1.79
CA LYS A 221 -0.36 -4.52 -2.27
C LYS A 221 0.17 -5.81 -2.92
N ARG A 222 -0.73 -6.62 -3.48
CA ARG A 222 -0.40 -7.82 -4.25
C ARG A 222 -0.34 -7.50 -5.74
N GLY A 223 0.53 -8.19 -6.48
CA GLY A 223 0.67 -8.02 -7.93
C GLY A 223 1.45 -9.14 -8.62
#